data_8afeef88b01d8b4a95a716864323133e
#
_entry.id   8afeef88b01d8b4a95a716864323133e
#
_cell.length_a   1.000
_cell.length_b   1.000
_cell.length_c   1.000
_cell.angle_alpha   90.00
_cell.angle_beta   90.00
_cell.angle_gamma   90.00
#
_symmetry.space_group_name_H-M   'P 1'
#
loop_
_entity.id
_entity.type
_entity.pdbx_description
1 polymer ?
#
loop_
_entity_poly.entity_id
_entity_poly.type
_entity_poly.pdbx_seq_one_letter_code
_entity_poly.pdbx_strand_id
1 'polypeptide(L)'
;MVAKERIYTSVDAIRHNKVALLLGTNPRNRRGGPNSYFTNRINTASKLYHAGKVDYIIASGDNHSKRYDEPTAMRDSLIAHGVPKDRIILDFAGFRTLDSVIRAKEVFGCDSLTIISQADHNARALYLAEANGIEAVAISAPLRAERRVRIRLAIRECLARDKMMLDIWFGKQPYFLGERIEIPNVAPQKIKSGNR
;
A
#
# COMPACT_ATOMS: atom_id res chain seq x y z
N MET A 1 5.84 -20.03 2.14
CA MET A 1 4.95 -20.18 3.30
C MET A 1 5.06 -19.05 4.35
N VAL A 2 6.09 -18.24 4.30
CA VAL A 2 6.40 -17.17 5.27
C VAL A 2 5.46 -15.94 5.22
N ALA A 3 4.77 -15.71 4.10
CA ALA A 3 3.98 -14.49 3.94
C ALA A 3 2.66 -14.44 4.75
N LYS A 4 2.06 -15.58 5.09
CA LYS A 4 0.75 -15.60 5.76
C LYS A 4 0.80 -15.10 7.21
N GLU A 5 1.88 -15.36 7.93
CA GLU A 5 2.06 -14.97 9.32
C GLU A 5 2.31 -13.45 9.48
N ARG A 6 2.69 -12.78 8.39
CA ARG A 6 2.93 -11.33 8.35
C ARG A 6 1.76 -10.54 7.76
N ILE A 7 0.63 -11.21 7.47
CA ILE A 7 -0.59 -10.56 6.94
C ILE A 7 -1.64 -10.48 8.04
N TYR A 8 -1.90 -9.28 8.50
CA TYR A 8 -2.86 -8.97 9.53
C TYR A 8 -4.23 -8.60 8.94
N THR A 9 -5.28 -8.82 9.73
CA THR A 9 -6.65 -8.42 9.42
C THR A 9 -7.22 -7.46 10.46
N SER A 10 -6.53 -7.30 11.61
CA SER A 10 -6.87 -6.36 12.67
C SER A 10 -5.81 -5.28 12.81
N VAL A 11 -6.26 -4.04 12.98
CA VAL A 11 -5.39 -2.89 13.24
C VAL A 11 -4.70 -3.01 14.61
N ASP A 12 -5.38 -3.57 15.61
CA ASP A 12 -4.82 -3.69 16.95
C ASP A 12 -3.65 -4.67 17.02
N ALA A 13 -3.72 -5.75 16.23
CA ALA A 13 -2.72 -6.81 16.22
C ALA A 13 -1.42 -6.43 15.47
N ILE A 14 -1.47 -5.43 14.58
CA ILE A 14 -0.29 -5.06 13.79
C ILE A 14 0.66 -4.19 14.61
N ARG A 15 1.97 -4.44 14.46
CA ARG A 15 3.00 -3.61 15.09
C ARG A 15 3.04 -2.21 14.48
N HIS A 16 3.56 -1.25 15.22
CA HIS A 16 3.86 0.08 14.69
C HIS A 16 5.01 0.01 13.66
N ASN A 17 4.87 0.74 12.57
CA ASN A 17 5.93 1.09 11.63
C ASN A 17 5.83 2.58 11.31
N LYS A 18 6.97 3.24 11.13
CA LYS A 18 6.99 4.67 10.76
C LYS A 18 6.16 4.95 9.51
N VAL A 19 6.20 4.05 8.53
CA VAL A 19 5.61 4.28 7.21
C VAL A 19 4.67 3.15 6.81
N ALA A 20 3.52 3.52 6.26
CA ALA A 20 2.66 2.62 5.51
C ALA A 20 2.79 2.85 4.01
N LEU A 21 2.92 1.79 3.23
CA LEU A 21 2.83 1.79 1.77
C LEU A 21 1.41 1.40 1.34
N LEU A 22 0.64 2.40 0.95
CA LEU A 22 -0.71 2.22 0.41
C LEU A 22 -0.61 1.99 -1.10
N LEU A 23 -0.88 0.75 -1.54
CA LEU A 23 -0.84 0.40 -2.96
C LEU A 23 -2.06 0.91 -3.68
N GLY A 24 -1.86 1.57 -4.83
CA GLY A 24 -2.87 2.19 -5.64
C GLY A 24 -3.87 1.23 -6.28
N THR A 25 -5.02 1.74 -6.58
CA THR A 25 -6.06 1.14 -7.41
C THR A 25 -7.02 2.23 -7.85
N ASN A 26 -7.68 2.03 -9.00
CA ASN A 26 -8.62 3.01 -9.54
C ASN A 26 -9.72 3.36 -8.53
N PRO A 27 -10.00 4.64 -8.26
CA PRO A 27 -11.09 5.05 -7.37
C PRO A 27 -12.48 4.71 -7.91
N ARG A 28 -12.60 4.52 -9.22
CA ARG A 28 -13.87 4.15 -9.88
C ARG A 28 -13.83 2.74 -10.46
N ASN A 29 -14.94 2.04 -10.40
CA ASN A 29 -15.11 0.76 -11.08
C ASN A 29 -15.38 0.97 -12.59
N ARG A 30 -15.40 -0.11 -13.39
CA ARG A 30 -15.61 -0.05 -14.84
C ARG A 30 -16.97 0.57 -15.25
N ARG A 31 -17.93 0.63 -14.35
CA ARG A 31 -19.27 1.23 -14.57
C ARG A 31 -19.34 2.69 -14.11
N GLY A 32 -18.19 3.28 -13.71
CA GLY A 32 -18.08 4.66 -13.24
C GLY A 32 -18.47 4.88 -11.76
N GLY A 33 -19.00 3.87 -11.09
CA GLY A 33 -19.33 3.94 -9.67
C GLY A 33 -18.11 3.78 -8.74
N PRO A 34 -18.30 3.91 -7.41
CA PRO A 34 -17.22 3.73 -6.44
C PRO A 34 -16.57 2.36 -6.52
N ASN A 35 -15.25 2.30 -6.37
CA ASN A 35 -14.51 1.05 -6.31
C ASN A 35 -14.30 0.64 -4.85
N SER A 36 -14.91 -0.46 -4.42
CA SER A 36 -14.81 -0.97 -3.05
C SER A 36 -13.36 -1.33 -2.66
N TYR A 37 -12.52 -1.71 -3.61
CA TYR A 37 -11.08 -1.94 -3.35
C TYR A 37 -10.40 -0.66 -2.88
N PHE A 38 -10.65 0.43 -3.59
CA PHE A 38 -10.13 1.75 -3.25
C PHE A 38 -10.65 2.20 -1.88
N THR A 39 -11.96 2.24 -1.69
CA THR A 39 -12.59 2.70 -0.46
C THR A 39 -12.11 1.90 0.75
N ASN A 40 -12.00 0.58 0.64
CA ASN A 40 -11.56 -0.26 1.75
C ASN A 40 -10.07 -0.07 2.08
N ARG A 41 -9.21 0.19 1.08
CA ARG A 41 -7.80 0.52 1.32
C ARG A 41 -7.67 1.86 2.04
N ILE A 42 -8.39 2.90 1.61
CA ILE A 42 -8.41 4.21 2.27
C ILE A 42 -8.88 4.08 3.72
N ASN A 43 -10.00 3.39 3.96
CA ASN A 43 -10.52 3.17 5.30
C ASN A 43 -9.51 2.42 6.20
N THR A 44 -8.81 1.43 5.66
CA THR A 44 -7.80 0.68 6.41
C THR A 44 -6.59 1.56 6.74
N ALA A 45 -6.10 2.34 5.77
CA ALA A 45 -4.97 3.25 5.95
C ALA A 45 -5.28 4.34 6.99
N SER A 46 -6.46 4.94 6.90
CA SER A 46 -6.92 5.94 7.87
C SER A 46 -7.05 5.36 9.28
N LYS A 47 -7.60 4.16 9.44
CA LYS A 47 -7.69 3.47 10.73
C LYS A 47 -6.31 3.20 11.33
N LEU A 48 -5.33 2.76 10.54
CA LEU A 48 -3.95 2.55 11.00
C LEU A 48 -3.33 3.85 11.49
N TYR A 49 -3.52 4.93 10.74
CA TYR A 49 -3.02 6.25 11.13
C TYR A 49 -3.63 6.73 12.45
N HIS A 50 -4.96 6.71 12.58
CA HIS A 50 -5.64 7.15 13.80
C HIS A 50 -5.37 6.25 15.01
N ALA A 51 -5.07 4.98 14.81
CA ALA A 51 -4.64 4.06 15.86
C ALA A 51 -3.15 4.23 16.24
N GLY A 52 -2.43 5.18 15.63
CA GLY A 52 -1.00 5.40 15.90
C GLY A 52 -0.12 4.23 15.47
N LYS A 53 -0.58 3.42 14.53
CA LYS A 53 0.18 2.27 14.00
C LYS A 53 1.14 2.66 12.88
N VAL A 54 0.95 3.85 12.31
CA VAL A 54 1.85 4.44 11.30
C VAL A 54 1.88 5.96 11.47
N ASP A 55 3.02 6.59 11.16
CA ASP A 55 3.20 8.04 11.25
C ASP A 55 3.00 8.72 9.89
N TYR A 56 3.34 8.01 8.81
CA TYR A 56 3.22 8.48 7.42
C TYR A 56 2.59 7.43 6.53
N ILE A 57 1.94 7.90 5.46
CA ILE A 57 1.36 7.04 4.43
C ILE A 57 1.95 7.45 3.08
N ILE A 58 2.67 6.54 2.41
CA ILE A 58 3.05 6.67 1.01
C ILE A 58 1.88 6.17 0.17
N ALA A 59 1.23 7.07 -0.56
CA ALA A 59 0.20 6.75 -1.54
C ALA A 59 0.88 6.49 -2.89
N SER A 60 1.14 5.21 -3.19
CA SER A 60 1.87 4.80 -4.39
C SER A 60 0.93 4.24 -5.44
N GLY A 61 0.96 4.80 -6.62
CA GLY A 61 0.08 4.41 -7.70
C GLY A 61 0.49 4.97 -9.06
N ASP A 62 -0.37 4.71 -10.04
CA ASP A 62 -0.18 5.09 -11.44
C ASP A 62 -0.79 6.47 -11.71
N ASN A 63 -0.08 7.29 -12.48
CA ASN A 63 -0.57 8.58 -12.97
C ASN A 63 -0.31 8.79 -14.47
N HIS A 64 -0.33 7.73 -15.28
CA HIS A 64 0.01 7.78 -16.70
C HIS A 64 -0.87 8.73 -17.54
N SER A 65 -1.94 9.29 -17.02
CA SER A 65 -2.75 10.28 -17.70
C SER A 65 -3.37 11.30 -16.74
N LYS A 66 -3.65 12.52 -17.22
CA LYS A 66 -4.32 13.59 -16.44
C LYS A 66 -5.69 13.18 -15.86
N ARG A 67 -6.33 12.14 -16.42
CA ARG A 67 -7.60 11.59 -15.94
C ARG A 67 -7.44 10.38 -15.02
N TYR A 68 -6.20 9.92 -14.84
CA TYR A 68 -5.87 8.74 -14.05
C TYR A 68 -4.69 9.04 -13.14
N ASP A 69 -5.00 9.57 -11.97
CA ASP A 69 -4.05 9.97 -10.94
C ASP A 69 -4.47 9.31 -9.61
N GLU A 70 -3.98 8.09 -9.38
CA GLU A 70 -4.28 7.32 -8.18
C GLU A 70 -3.71 7.95 -6.92
N PRO A 71 -2.44 8.41 -6.88
CA PRO A 71 -1.87 9.03 -5.69
C PRO A 71 -2.65 10.25 -5.21
N THR A 72 -3.01 11.14 -6.11
CA THR A 72 -3.81 12.33 -5.76
C THR A 72 -5.20 11.94 -5.24
N ALA A 73 -5.88 11.00 -5.90
CA ALA A 73 -7.18 10.51 -5.43
C ALA A 73 -7.10 9.85 -4.04
N MET A 74 -6.02 9.10 -3.77
CA MET A 74 -5.77 8.50 -2.45
C MET A 74 -5.51 9.58 -1.40
N ARG A 75 -4.67 10.58 -1.69
CA ARG A 75 -4.41 11.71 -0.79
C ARG A 75 -5.70 12.43 -0.41
N ASP A 76 -6.48 12.83 -1.39
CA ASP A 76 -7.70 13.61 -1.15
C ASP A 76 -8.71 12.81 -0.33
N SER A 77 -8.81 11.50 -0.59
CA SER A 77 -9.65 10.61 0.20
C SER A 77 -9.11 10.42 1.63
N LEU A 78 -7.80 10.29 1.84
CA LEU A 78 -7.20 10.19 3.17
C LEU A 78 -7.42 11.48 3.98
N ILE A 79 -7.26 12.65 3.35
CA ILE A 79 -7.55 13.95 3.99
C ILE A 79 -9.02 14.03 4.41
N ALA A 80 -9.95 13.61 3.55
CA ALA A 80 -11.36 13.54 3.89
C ALA A 80 -11.68 12.58 5.06
N HIS A 81 -10.78 11.60 5.33
CA HIS A 81 -10.85 10.71 6.49
C HIS A 81 -10.02 11.20 7.69
N GLY A 82 -9.59 12.46 7.70
CA GLY A 82 -8.92 13.10 8.82
C GLY A 82 -7.41 12.83 8.93
N VAL A 83 -6.77 12.28 7.89
CA VAL A 83 -5.30 12.16 7.85
C VAL A 83 -4.71 13.51 7.42
N PRO A 84 -3.80 14.14 8.20
CA PRO A 84 -3.20 15.41 7.84
C PRO A 84 -2.40 15.31 6.54
N LYS A 85 -2.45 16.37 5.72
CA LYS A 85 -1.79 16.41 4.41
C LYS A 85 -0.27 16.20 4.48
N ASP A 86 0.37 16.73 5.51
CA ASP A 86 1.81 16.60 5.78
C ASP A 86 2.24 15.18 6.19
N ARG A 87 1.28 14.29 6.43
CA ARG A 87 1.50 12.87 6.75
C ARG A 87 1.30 11.95 5.55
N ILE A 88 0.97 12.53 4.38
CA ILE A 88 0.71 11.78 3.14
C ILE A 88 1.78 12.14 2.12
N ILE A 89 2.51 11.14 1.66
CA ILE A 89 3.57 11.27 0.66
C ILE A 89 3.04 10.66 -0.64
N LEU A 90 3.21 11.37 -1.75
CA LEU A 90 2.73 10.90 -3.05
C LEU A 90 3.86 10.23 -3.83
N ASP A 91 3.60 9.03 -4.31
CA ASP A 91 4.47 8.30 -5.23
C ASP A 91 3.75 8.06 -6.55
N PHE A 92 4.09 8.86 -7.55
CA PHE A 92 3.48 8.87 -8.87
C PHE A 92 4.08 7.83 -9.84
N ALA A 93 5.08 7.08 -9.40
CA ALA A 93 5.78 6.11 -10.26
C ALA A 93 5.57 4.65 -9.80
N GLY A 94 4.52 4.40 -9.02
CA GLY A 94 4.11 3.07 -8.57
C GLY A 94 3.28 2.31 -9.61
N PHE A 95 3.78 2.14 -10.84
CA PHE A 95 3.04 1.50 -11.94
C PHE A 95 2.80 0.01 -11.72
N ARG A 96 3.74 -0.66 -11.06
CA ARG A 96 3.65 -2.07 -10.67
C ARG A 96 3.93 -2.20 -9.17
N THR A 97 3.52 -3.30 -8.58
CA THR A 97 3.84 -3.60 -7.17
C THR A 97 5.35 -3.61 -6.92
N LEU A 98 6.14 -4.10 -7.90
CA LEU A 98 7.60 -4.06 -7.87
C LEU A 98 8.11 -2.62 -7.73
N ASP A 99 7.59 -1.71 -8.57
CA ASP A 99 8.01 -0.31 -8.56
C ASP A 99 7.70 0.35 -7.21
N SER A 100 6.48 0.18 -6.70
CA SER A 100 6.05 0.72 -5.41
C SER A 100 6.94 0.24 -4.25
N VAL A 101 7.26 -1.06 -4.22
CA VAL A 101 8.06 -1.67 -3.14
C VAL A 101 9.52 -1.23 -3.20
N ILE A 102 10.16 -1.28 -4.37
CA ILE A 102 11.57 -0.87 -4.50
C ILE A 102 11.71 0.63 -4.25
N ARG A 103 10.79 1.45 -4.77
CA ARG A 103 10.79 2.89 -4.56
C ARG A 103 10.58 3.27 -3.09
N ALA A 104 9.79 2.49 -2.34
CA ALA A 104 9.66 2.70 -0.89
C ALA A 104 11.02 2.65 -0.18
N LYS A 105 11.94 1.79 -0.61
CA LYS A 105 13.30 1.70 -0.08
C LYS A 105 14.23 2.74 -0.70
N GLU A 106 14.39 2.71 -2.01
CA GLU A 106 15.43 3.46 -2.71
C GLU A 106 15.15 4.97 -2.76
N VAL A 107 13.88 5.35 -2.94
CA VAL A 107 13.46 6.76 -3.04
C VAL A 107 13.08 7.32 -1.67
N PHE A 108 12.30 6.57 -0.88
CA PHE A 108 11.76 7.06 0.39
C PHE A 108 12.52 6.56 1.62
N GLY A 109 13.57 5.76 1.45
CA GLY A 109 14.45 5.32 2.54
C GLY A 109 13.80 4.41 3.58
N CYS A 110 12.81 3.61 3.19
CA CYS A 110 12.08 2.74 4.09
C CYS A 110 12.73 1.36 4.19
N ASP A 111 13.46 1.08 5.27
CA ASP A 111 13.97 -0.27 5.59
C ASP A 111 12.91 -1.16 6.24
N SER A 112 11.88 -0.54 6.85
CA SER A 112 10.72 -1.23 7.41
C SER A 112 9.43 -0.51 7.05
N LEU A 113 8.34 -1.25 6.77
CA LEU A 113 7.05 -0.66 6.41
C LEU A 113 5.84 -1.58 6.64
N THR A 114 4.66 -0.97 6.65
CA THR A 114 3.37 -1.66 6.64
C THR A 114 2.72 -1.54 5.27
N ILE A 115 2.50 -2.66 4.58
CA ILE A 115 1.84 -2.68 3.26
C ILE A 115 0.33 -2.75 3.44
N ILE A 116 -0.40 -1.92 2.70
CA ILE A 116 -1.87 -1.88 2.73
C ILE A 116 -2.42 -2.21 1.34
N SER A 117 -3.07 -3.38 1.23
CA SER A 117 -3.77 -3.83 0.02
C SER A 117 -4.76 -4.95 0.35
N GLN A 118 -5.26 -5.68 -0.63
CA GLN A 118 -6.02 -6.93 -0.40
C GLN A 118 -5.07 -8.12 -0.17
N ALA A 119 -5.58 -9.18 0.48
CA ALA A 119 -4.79 -10.29 0.98
C ALA A 119 -3.86 -10.92 -0.07
N ASP A 120 -4.40 -11.25 -1.25
CA ASP A 120 -3.60 -11.89 -2.31
C ASP A 120 -2.50 -10.95 -2.84
N HIS A 121 -2.81 -9.67 -3.00
CA HIS A 121 -1.85 -8.64 -3.40
C HIS A 121 -0.78 -8.40 -2.32
N ASN A 122 -1.17 -8.42 -1.03
CA ASN A 122 -0.25 -8.28 0.10
C ASN A 122 0.79 -9.41 0.12
N ALA A 123 0.39 -10.65 -0.14
CA ALA A 123 1.32 -11.78 -0.18
C ALA A 123 2.43 -11.57 -1.23
N ARG A 124 2.06 -11.07 -2.42
CA ARG A 124 3.02 -10.74 -3.47
C ARG A 124 3.92 -9.54 -3.10
N ALA A 125 3.33 -8.51 -2.52
CA ALA A 125 4.09 -7.32 -2.11
C ALA A 125 5.08 -7.63 -0.97
N LEU A 126 4.70 -8.50 -0.01
CA LEU A 126 5.61 -8.97 1.04
C LEU A 126 6.79 -9.77 0.49
N TYR A 127 6.55 -10.62 -0.52
CA TYR A 127 7.63 -11.37 -1.15
C TYR A 127 8.61 -10.43 -1.87
N LEU A 128 8.10 -9.40 -2.58
CA LEU A 128 8.93 -8.37 -3.20
C LEU A 128 9.71 -7.57 -2.17
N ALA A 129 9.09 -7.21 -1.04
CA ALA A 129 9.76 -6.50 0.05
C ALA A 129 10.94 -7.34 0.61
N GLU A 130 10.70 -8.61 0.90
CA GLU A 130 11.72 -9.54 1.39
C GLU A 130 12.87 -9.70 0.40
N ALA A 131 12.57 -9.91 -0.88
CA ALA A 131 13.58 -10.03 -1.94
C ALA A 131 14.46 -8.79 -2.10
N ASN A 132 13.97 -7.62 -1.66
CA ASN A 132 14.69 -6.34 -1.70
C ASN A 132 15.22 -5.91 -0.31
N GLY A 133 15.21 -6.80 0.68
CA GLY A 133 15.74 -6.52 2.01
C GLY A 133 14.95 -5.46 2.79
N ILE A 134 13.62 -5.44 2.61
CA ILE A 134 12.70 -4.58 3.36
C ILE A 134 11.97 -5.42 4.39
N GLU A 135 12.03 -4.99 5.65
CA GLU A 135 11.26 -5.62 6.71
C GLU A 135 9.79 -5.18 6.64
N ALA A 136 8.92 -6.02 6.09
CA ALA A 136 7.54 -5.65 5.88
C ALA A 136 6.55 -6.55 6.61
N VAL A 137 5.47 -5.91 7.10
CA VAL A 137 4.23 -6.56 7.47
C VAL A 137 3.11 -6.01 6.58
N ALA A 138 1.99 -6.70 6.49
CA ALA A 138 0.88 -6.23 5.69
C ALA A 138 -0.44 -6.28 6.45
N ILE A 139 -1.35 -5.37 6.13
CA ILE A 139 -2.73 -5.44 6.58
C ILE A 139 -3.67 -5.59 5.39
N SER A 140 -4.60 -6.52 5.50
CA SER A 140 -5.56 -6.79 4.45
C SER A 140 -6.77 -5.88 4.57
N ALA A 141 -6.95 -5.01 3.58
CA ALA A 141 -8.20 -4.28 3.41
C ALA A 141 -9.33 -5.28 3.08
N PRO A 142 -10.47 -5.21 3.78
CA PRO A 142 -11.58 -6.13 3.57
C PRO A 142 -12.04 -6.17 2.12
N LEU A 143 -12.40 -7.36 1.63
CA LEU A 143 -12.96 -7.53 0.31
C LEU A 143 -14.19 -8.42 0.39
N ARG A 144 -15.36 -7.84 0.09
CA ARG A 144 -16.59 -8.60 -0.15
C ARG A 144 -16.77 -8.71 -1.66
N ALA A 145 -16.37 -9.82 -2.22
CA ALA A 145 -16.52 -10.09 -3.64
C ALA A 145 -17.32 -11.38 -3.88
N GLU A 146 -18.16 -11.38 -4.91
CA GLU A 146 -18.88 -12.56 -5.37
C GLU A 146 -17.89 -13.67 -5.78
N ARG A 147 -18.33 -14.94 -5.70
CA ARG A 147 -17.50 -16.11 -6.01
C ARG A 147 -16.84 -16.03 -7.38
N ARG A 148 -17.56 -15.59 -8.41
CA ARG A 148 -17.03 -15.45 -9.78
C ARG A 148 -15.90 -14.42 -9.87
N VAL A 149 -16.05 -13.29 -9.17
CA VAL A 149 -15.02 -12.24 -9.08
C VAL A 149 -13.79 -12.77 -8.36
N ARG A 150 -13.97 -13.49 -7.26
CA ARG A 150 -12.87 -14.12 -6.50
C ARG A 150 -12.04 -15.09 -7.35
N ILE A 151 -12.69 -15.96 -8.15
CA ILE A 151 -11.99 -16.89 -9.04
C ILE A 151 -11.17 -16.15 -10.07
N ARG A 152 -11.74 -15.13 -10.73
CA ARG A 152 -11.02 -14.31 -11.71
C ARG A 152 -9.79 -13.61 -11.09
N LEU A 153 -9.95 -13.08 -9.87
CA LEU A 153 -8.85 -12.46 -9.15
C LEU A 153 -7.75 -13.46 -8.79
N ALA A 154 -8.12 -14.67 -8.36
CA ALA A 154 -7.15 -15.73 -8.04
C ALA A 154 -6.33 -16.13 -9.26
N ILE A 155 -6.95 -16.29 -10.43
CA ILE A 155 -6.25 -16.58 -11.70
C ILE A 155 -5.31 -15.43 -12.06
N ARG A 156 -5.79 -14.17 -12.01
CA ARG A 156 -4.96 -13.00 -12.29
C ARG A 156 -3.75 -12.93 -11.35
N GLU A 157 -3.95 -13.23 -10.08
CA GLU A 157 -2.88 -13.17 -9.09
C GLU A 157 -1.87 -14.32 -9.26
N CYS A 158 -2.31 -15.50 -9.73
CA CYS A 158 -1.41 -16.59 -10.09
C CYS A 158 -0.44 -16.13 -11.18
N LEU A 159 -0.96 -15.62 -12.30
CA LEU A 159 -0.15 -15.09 -13.41
C LEU A 159 0.75 -13.90 -12.98
N ALA A 160 0.26 -13.06 -12.07
CA ALA A 160 1.04 -11.95 -11.53
C ALA A 160 2.22 -12.41 -10.66
N ARG A 161 2.08 -13.55 -9.96
CA ARG A 161 3.17 -14.17 -9.18
C ARG A 161 4.23 -14.77 -10.08
N ASP A 162 3.84 -15.47 -11.15
CA ASP A 162 4.77 -16.03 -12.12
C ASP A 162 5.61 -14.92 -12.77
N LYS A 163 4.93 -13.83 -13.19
CA LYS A 163 5.62 -12.64 -13.71
C LYS A 163 6.57 -12.02 -12.69
N MET A 164 6.17 -11.91 -11.43
CA MET A 164 7.01 -11.38 -10.35
C MET A 164 8.28 -12.23 -10.18
N MET A 165 8.16 -13.55 -10.20
CA MET A 165 9.33 -14.44 -10.06
C MET A 165 10.32 -14.21 -11.21
N LEU A 166 9.83 -14.06 -12.44
CA LEU A 166 10.65 -13.72 -13.59
C LEU A 166 11.28 -12.33 -13.44
N ASP A 167 10.52 -11.33 -13.00
CA ASP A 167 11.02 -9.96 -12.79
C ASP A 167 12.16 -9.95 -11.75
N ILE A 168 12.06 -10.75 -10.67
CA ILE A 168 13.14 -10.90 -9.66
C ILE A 168 14.35 -11.64 -10.25
N TRP A 169 14.13 -12.75 -10.94
CA TRP A 169 15.22 -13.55 -11.50
C TRP A 169 16.03 -12.77 -12.52
N PHE A 170 15.36 -11.94 -13.34
CA PHE A 170 16.04 -11.08 -14.31
C PHE A 170 16.55 -9.76 -13.71
N GLY A 171 16.48 -9.56 -12.41
CA GLY A 171 16.93 -8.34 -11.72
C GLY A 171 16.25 -7.08 -12.21
N LYS A 172 14.95 -7.16 -12.55
CA LYS A 172 14.20 -6.06 -13.14
C LYS A 172 14.10 -4.89 -12.17
N GLN A 173 14.47 -3.71 -12.66
CA GLN A 173 14.42 -2.47 -11.90
C GLN A 173 13.08 -1.73 -12.11
N PRO A 174 12.73 -0.78 -11.21
CA PRO A 174 11.62 0.15 -11.43
C PRO A 174 11.80 0.95 -12.72
N TYR A 175 10.69 1.34 -13.33
CA TYR A 175 10.73 2.20 -14.53
C TYR A 175 11.38 3.56 -14.24
N PHE A 176 11.13 4.12 -13.06
CA PHE A 176 11.69 5.39 -12.60
C PHE A 176 12.09 5.29 -11.13
N LEU A 177 13.33 5.57 -10.78
CA LEU A 177 13.76 5.71 -9.40
C LEU A 177 13.56 7.16 -8.93
N GLY A 178 14.13 8.14 -9.62
CA GLY A 178 14.10 9.53 -9.20
C GLY A 178 15.07 9.83 -8.05
N GLU A 179 15.00 11.06 -7.54
CA GLU A 179 15.81 11.51 -6.41
C GLU A 179 15.27 10.96 -5.08
N ARG A 180 16.16 10.84 -4.10
CA ARG A 180 15.79 10.39 -2.75
C ARG A 180 14.99 11.48 -2.03
N ILE A 181 13.88 11.09 -1.44
CA ILE A 181 12.99 11.95 -0.66
C ILE A 181 13.07 11.52 0.80
N GLU A 182 13.54 12.39 1.67
CA GLU A 182 13.61 12.09 3.10
C GLU A 182 12.24 12.23 3.76
N ILE A 183 11.82 11.18 4.46
CA ILE A 183 10.63 11.21 5.32
C ILE A 183 11.04 11.76 6.68
N PRO A 184 10.46 12.89 7.14
CA PRO A 184 10.85 13.52 8.39
C PRO A 184 10.77 12.56 9.59
N ASN A 185 11.73 12.67 10.52
CA ASN A 185 11.64 11.99 11.81
C ASN A 185 10.79 12.85 12.73
N VAL A 186 9.51 12.51 12.87
CA VAL A 186 8.61 13.17 13.82
C VAL A 186 8.34 12.23 14.98
N ALA A 187 8.24 12.79 16.20
CA ALA A 187 7.85 12.01 17.36
C ALA A 187 6.50 11.32 17.12
N PRO A 188 6.33 10.06 17.57
CA PRO A 188 5.07 9.33 17.44
C PRO A 188 3.90 10.16 17.95
N GLN A 189 2.77 10.11 17.26
CA GLN A 189 1.56 10.81 17.72
C GLN A 189 1.17 10.32 19.10
N LYS A 190 1.05 11.24 20.05
CA LYS A 190 0.38 10.92 21.32
C LYS A 190 -1.09 10.63 21.01
N ILE A 191 -1.48 9.37 21.12
CA ILE A 191 -2.88 8.96 21.03
C ILE A 191 -3.59 9.75 22.13
N LYS A 192 -4.50 10.67 21.75
CA LYS A 192 -5.42 11.26 22.73
C LYS A 192 -6.28 10.09 23.22
N SER A 193 -5.98 9.60 24.41
CA SER A 193 -6.87 8.71 25.12
C SER A 193 -8.20 9.46 25.29
N GLY A 194 -9.21 9.04 24.51
CA GLY A 194 -10.54 9.58 24.65
C GLY A 194 -11.00 9.37 26.09
N ASN A 195 -11.31 10.47 26.76
CA ASN A 195 -12.03 10.42 28.02
C ASN A 195 -13.30 9.59 27.84
N ARG A 196 -13.44 8.60 28.68
CA ARG A 196 -14.69 7.83 28.89
C ARG A 196 -15.78 8.74 29.37
#